data_de54b75bcf9c412401a1773015a059b1
#
_entry.id   de54b75bcf9c412401a1773015a059b1
#
_cell.length_a   1.000
_cell.length_b   1.000
_cell.length_c   1.000
_cell.angle_alpha   90.00
_cell.angle_beta   90.00
_cell.angle_gamma   90.00
#
_symmetry.space_group_name_H-M   'P 1'
#
loop_
_entity.id
_entity.type
_entity.pdbx_description
1 polymer ?
#
loop_
_entity_poly.entity_id
_entity_poly.type
_entity_poly.pdbx_seq_one_letter_code
_entity_poly.pdbx_strand_id
1 'polypeptide(L)'
;MVKYPFIFGLAFASLFISHTAQAQLFPDRQQIDQWLVGLGGENNFDRSKTIDWGILPGPFYTPELELGVGIALVGLYQADSRPDSKISSLSLSGFGSSTGAFGMNFNNYTYLANDTWRFYLTGTLNNVPTNYWGEGYHEGRVKDHFGEFRSQELRLTPTLLRQITKNTYIGLGWDYSNLQAAAPDNPFKDYMKARDLPLRSTSSGITVRFTYDSRDFLPNAYQGQAFDISYTHYSPDTGSNNRFNATQIQYNYYYPLSDNAVLAFDNYARFTSGNVPWSQLSKLNNGQQMRGYYEGRYQDNHVFSTQLEYRQKLDWRHGIALWVGGGTLSDQARDLGKGHWLPSVGVGYRFEFKPRMNVRLDFGIGKESTGFYFQVGEAF
;
A
#
# COMPACT_ATOMS: atom_id res chain seq x y z
N MET A 1 -3.92 -29.24 18.96
CA MET A 1 -3.24 -28.80 20.16
C MET A 1 -1.75 -29.04 19.99
N VAL A 2 -1.02 -28.18 19.32
CA VAL A 2 0.45 -28.22 19.30
C VAL A 2 0.92 -26.77 19.48
N LYS A 3 1.48 -26.49 20.65
CA LYS A 3 2.16 -25.26 21.03
C LYS A 3 3.55 -25.28 20.40
N TYR A 4 3.88 -24.34 19.54
CA TYR A 4 5.28 -23.99 19.26
C TYR A 4 5.55 -22.56 19.74
N PRO A 5 6.55 -22.36 20.60
CA PRO A 5 6.87 -21.05 21.11
C PRO A 5 7.80 -20.27 20.16
N PHE A 6 7.53 -19.02 20.04
CA PHE A 6 8.40 -17.88 19.78
C PHE A 6 9.92 -18.18 19.84
N ILE A 7 10.60 -18.34 18.72
CA ILE A 7 12.08 -18.35 18.64
C ILE A 7 12.65 -17.50 17.49
N PHE A 8 11.87 -16.68 16.82
CA PHE A 8 12.42 -15.84 15.73
C PHE A 8 12.55 -14.34 16.04
N GLY A 9 12.21 -13.91 17.26
CA GLY A 9 12.30 -12.50 17.67
C GLY A 9 13.66 -12.06 18.24
N LEU A 10 14.59 -12.97 18.50
CA LEU A 10 15.82 -12.67 19.24
C LEU A 10 17.10 -12.62 18.38
N ALA A 11 17.05 -13.01 17.13
CA ALA A 11 18.24 -12.98 16.26
C ALA A 11 18.60 -11.58 15.74
N PHE A 12 17.71 -10.61 15.81
CA PHE A 12 17.96 -9.23 15.34
C PHE A 12 18.43 -8.26 16.46
N ALA A 13 18.22 -8.59 17.72
CA ALA A 13 18.62 -7.73 18.83
C ALA A 13 20.07 -7.93 19.32
N SER A 14 20.71 -9.05 18.94
CA SER A 14 22.08 -9.35 19.37
C SER A 14 23.19 -8.81 18.48
N LEU A 15 22.85 -8.11 17.41
CA LEU A 15 23.82 -7.52 16.47
C LEU A 15 24.44 -6.18 16.91
N PHE A 16 24.09 -5.69 18.11
CA PHE A 16 24.58 -4.38 18.57
C PHE A 16 25.67 -4.38 19.66
N ILE A 17 26.11 -5.53 20.16
CA ILE A 17 27.13 -5.57 21.20
C ILE A 17 28.21 -6.59 20.83
N SER A 18 29.28 -6.15 20.20
CA SER A 18 30.67 -6.50 20.41
C SER A 18 31.53 -6.05 19.23
N HIS A 19 32.19 -4.94 19.41
CA HIS A 19 33.37 -4.58 18.59
C HIS A 19 34.52 -5.46 19.06
N THR A 20 34.84 -6.49 18.30
CA THR A 20 36.17 -7.02 17.99
C THR A 20 36.04 -8.47 17.47
N ALA A 21 36.54 -8.74 16.31
CA ALA A 21 36.84 -10.05 15.71
C ALA A 21 35.73 -10.80 14.92
N GLN A 22 34.58 -10.19 14.55
CA GLN A 22 33.60 -10.81 13.63
C GLN A 22 33.37 -10.03 12.32
N ALA A 23 34.25 -9.10 11.98
CA ALA A 23 34.06 -8.18 10.85
C ALA A 23 34.18 -8.82 9.45
N GLN A 24 34.41 -10.13 9.33
CA GLN A 24 34.57 -10.80 8.02
C GLN A 24 33.34 -11.59 7.56
N LEU A 25 32.30 -11.75 8.39
CA LEU A 25 31.08 -12.50 8.01
C LEU A 25 30.01 -11.63 7.33
N PHE A 26 30.08 -10.33 7.49
CA PHE A 26 29.14 -9.40 6.84
C PHE A 26 29.92 -8.38 6.02
N PRO A 27 29.43 -8.02 4.81
CA PRO A 27 30.04 -7.00 3.98
C PRO A 27 30.06 -5.64 4.70
N ASP A 28 31.13 -4.88 4.51
CA ASP A 28 31.19 -3.51 5.02
C ASP A 28 30.28 -2.56 4.23
N ARG A 29 30.08 -1.34 4.76
CA ARG A 29 29.21 -0.33 4.11
C ARG A 29 29.67 0.01 2.68
N GLN A 30 30.95 0.05 2.41
CA GLN A 30 31.47 0.36 1.08
C GLN A 30 31.17 -0.77 0.09
N GLN A 31 31.32 -2.02 0.52
CA GLN A 31 30.96 -3.19 -0.30
C GLN A 31 29.44 -3.21 -0.58
N ILE A 32 28.60 -2.91 0.42
CA ILE A 32 27.16 -2.83 0.22
C ILE A 32 26.82 -1.68 -0.76
N ASP A 33 27.41 -0.50 -0.60
CA ASP A 33 27.18 0.61 -1.53
C ASP A 33 27.60 0.27 -2.95
N GLN A 34 28.74 -0.42 -3.14
CA GLN A 34 29.17 -0.89 -4.47
C GLN A 34 28.16 -1.89 -5.09
N TRP A 35 27.64 -2.81 -4.30
CA TRP A 35 26.60 -3.72 -4.79
C TRP A 35 25.30 -2.98 -5.15
N LEU A 36 24.90 -2.03 -4.33
CA LEU A 36 23.70 -1.21 -4.58
C LEU A 36 23.88 -0.34 -5.83
N VAL A 37 25.06 0.23 -6.06
CA VAL A 37 25.37 0.96 -7.30
C VAL A 37 25.24 0.04 -8.51
N GLY A 38 25.74 -1.20 -8.43
CA GLY A 38 25.56 -2.21 -9.48
C GLY A 38 24.09 -2.58 -9.75
N LEU A 39 23.22 -2.38 -8.77
CA LEU A 39 21.77 -2.55 -8.87
C LEU A 39 21.02 -1.24 -9.17
N GLY A 40 21.73 -0.14 -9.45
CA GLY A 40 21.16 1.18 -9.70
C GLY A 40 20.72 1.92 -8.43
N GLY A 41 21.16 1.49 -7.25
CA GLY A 41 20.89 2.13 -5.96
C GLY A 41 21.83 3.31 -5.65
N GLU A 42 22.14 4.14 -6.62
CA GLU A 42 22.94 5.36 -6.45
C GLU A 42 22.25 6.39 -5.56
N ASN A 43 23.03 7.15 -4.78
CA ASN A 43 22.48 8.15 -3.86
C ASN A 43 22.07 9.46 -4.53
N ASN A 44 22.24 9.59 -5.85
CA ASN A 44 21.87 10.77 -6.62
C ASN A 44 20.97 10.37 -7.79
N PHE A 45 20.02 11.23 -8.13
CA PHE A 45 19.24 11.09 -9.36
C PHE A 45 20.12 11.47 -10.56
N ASP A 46 20.31 10.52 -11.47
CA ASP A 46 21.09 10.73 -12.69
C ASP A 46 20.19 11.29 -13.81
N ARG A 47 20.26 12.60 -14.01
CA ARG A 47 19.49 13.32 -15.04
C ARG A 47 19.96 13.04 -16.48
N SER A 48 21.09 12.40 -16.67
CA SER A 48 21.59 12.05 -18.01
C SER A 48 20.87 10.83 -18.59
N LYS A 49 20.25 10.02 -17.73
CA LYS A 49 19.49 8.84 -18.12
C LYS A 49 18.04 9.21 -18.43
N THR A 50 17.46 8.60 -19.45
CA THR A 50 16.01 8.74 -19.75
C THR A 50 15.16 8.30 -18.55
N ILE A 51 15.51 7.19 -17.93
CA ILE A 51 14.97 6.72 -16.66
C ILE A 51 16.15 6.20 -15.84
N ASP A 52 16.31 6.73 -14.64
CA ASP A 52 17.30 6.27 -13.68
C ASP A 52 16.71 5.10 -12.88
N TRP A 53 17.03 3.89 -13.34
CA TRP A 53 16.52 2.64 -12.80
C TRP A 53 17.32 2.14 -11.60
N GLY A 54 16.62 1.51 -10.67
CA GLY A 54 17.18 0.68 -9.63
C GLY A 54 16.38 -0.63 -9.50
N ILE A 55 17.08 -1.72 -9.23
CA ILE A 55 16.53 -3.07 -9.13
C ILE A 55 16.84 -3.62 -7.76
N LEU A 56 15.82 -4.08 -7.03
CA LEU A 56 15.97 -4.67 -5.72
C LEU A 56 15.32 -6.06 -5.70
N PRO A 57 16.08 -7.13 -5.88
CA PRO A 57 15.60 -8.49 -5.65
C PRO A 57 15.69 -8.83 -4.17
N GLY A 58 14.80 -9.70 -3.70
CA GLY A 58 14.88 -10.22 -2.33
C GLY A 58 13.99 -11.43 -2.09
N PRO A 59 14.42 -12.34 -1.22
CA PRO A 59 13.54 -13.38 -0.70
C PRO A 59 12.57 -12.76 0.30
N PHE A 60 11.39 -13.34 0.41
CA PHE A 60 10.42 -13.02 1.46
C PHE A 60 9.78 -14.27 2.00
N TYR A 61 9.18 -14.13 3.18
CA TYR A 61 8.33 -15.14 3.78
C TYR A 61 7.13 -14.45 4.45
N THR A 62 5.93 -14.91 4.12
CA THR A 62 4.72 -14.58 4.88
C THR A 62 3.95 -15.87 5.16
N PRO A 63 3.16 -15.93 6.24
CA PRO A 63 2.36 -17.13 6.53
C PRO A 63 1.43 -17.54 5.39
N GLU A 64 0.88 -16.58 4.64
CA GLU A 64 -0.09 -16.82 3.57
C GLU A 64 0.56 -17.22 2.25
N LEU A 65 1.78 -16.73 1.99
CA LEU A 65 2.50 -16.96 0.73
C LEU A 65 3.65 -17.94 0.87
N GLU A 66 4.04 -18.26 2.11
CA GLU A 66 5.23 -19.05 2.45
C GLU A 66 6.52 -18.41 1.91
N LEU A 67 7.49 -19.24 1.50
CA LEU A 67 8.75 -18.75 0.93
C LEU A 67 8.52 -18.26 -0.50
N GLY A 68 9.01 -17.07 -0.78
CA GLY A 68 8.94 -16.48 -2.11
C GLY A 68 10.16 -15.64 -2.47
N VAL A 69 10.20 -15.25 -3.73
CA VAL A 69 11.17 -14.30 -4.26
C VAL A 69 10.40 -13.14 -4.88
N GLY A 70 10.82 -11.94 -4.52
CA GLY A 70 10.30 -10.70 -5.07
C GLY A 70 11.36 -9.90 -5.80
N ILE A 71 10.91 -9.06 -6.69
CA ILE A 71 11.72 -8.06 -7.40
C ILE A 71 10.98 -6.72 -7.36
N ALA A 72 11.69 -5.66 -7.01
CA ALA A 72 11.19 -4.30 -7.12
C ALA A 72 12.08 -3.52 -8.08
N LEU A 73 11.47 -2.92 -9.09
CA LEU A 73 12.08 -1.98 -10.01
C LEU A 73 11.58 -0.58 -9.65
N VAL A 74 12.51 0.35 -9.49
CA VAL A 74 12.21 1.76 -9.24
C VAL A 74 12.88 2.59 -10.30
N GLY A 75 12.12 3.46 -10.97
CA GLY A 75 12.62 4.40 -11.96
C GLY A 75 12.30 5.83 -11.55
N LEU A 76 13.28 6.71 -11.62
CA LEU A 76 13.10 8.15 -11.50
C LEU A 76 13.40 8.79 -12.87
N TYR A 77 12.57 9.73 -13.30
CA TYR A 77 12.74 10.38 -14.60
C TYR A 77 12.16 11.78 -14.62
N GLN A 78 12.61 12.57 -15.56
CA GLN A 78 12.01 13.86 -15.89
C GLN A 78 11.23 13.73 -17.19
N ALA A 79 9.91 13.89 -17.13
CA ALA A 79 9.05 13.88 -18.30
C ALA A 79 9.01 15.23 -19.03
N ASP A 80 9.57 16.27 -18.42
CA ASP A 80 9.69 17.62 -18.96
C ASP A 80 11.18 17.96 -19.12
N SER A 81 11.56 18.59 -20.21
CA SER A 81 12.96 18.94 -20.53
C SER A 81 13.56 20.05 -19.63
N ARG A 82 12.77 20.68 -18.78
CA ARG A 82 13.22 21.75 -17.89
C ARG A 82 13.96 21.21 -16.67
N PRO A 83 15.12 21.78 -16.31
CA PRO A 83 15.95 21.28 -15.20
C PRO A 83 15.27 21.32 -13.82
N ASP A 84 14.31 22.23 -13.64
CA ASP A 84 13.57 22.47 -12.40
C ASP A 84 12.22 21.72 -12.32
N SER A 85 11.89 20.94 -13.36
CA SER A 85 10.64 20.16 -13.38
C SER A 85 10.64 19.09 -12.29
N LYS A 86 9.45 18.76 -11.76
CA LYS A 86 9.28 17.68 -10.78
C LYS A 86 9.75 16.35 -11.33
N ILE A 87 10.38 15.58 -10.47
CA ILE A 87 10.82 14.22 -10.78
C ILE A 87 9.60 13.31 -10.76
N SER A 88 9.38 12.63 -11.86
CA SER A 88 8.40 11.57 -12.05
C SER A 88 8.95 10.26 -11.51
N SER A 89 8.07 9.37 -11.06
CA SER A 89 8.47 8.09 -10.50
C SER A 89 7.67 6.94 -11.09
N LEU A 90 8.34 5.82 -11.25
CA LEU A 90 7.81 4.57 -11.73
C LEU A 90 8.25 3.46 -10.77
N SER A 91 7.33 2.65 -10.31
CA SER A 91 7.66 1.43 -9.56
C SER A 91 6.92 0.24 -10.14
N LEU A 92 7.64 -0.86 -10.29
CA LEU A 92 7.10 -2.16 -10.64
C LEU A 92 7.61 -3.16 -9.61
N SER A 93 6.71 -3.84 -8.94
CA SER A 93 7.07 -4.94 -8.04
C SER A 93 6.38 -6.21 -8.46
N GLY A 94 7.09 -7.31 -8.39
CA GLY A 94 6.56 -8.62 -8.70
C GLY A 94 7.10 -9.66 -7.73
N PHE A 95 6.33 -10.72 -7.51
CA PHE A 95 6.75 -11.85 -6.70
C PHE A 95 6.17 -13.18 -7.18
N GLY A 96 6.84 -14.25 -6.81
CA GLY A 96 6.36 -15.62 -6.91
C GLY A 96 6.71 -16.38 -5.63
N SER A 97 5.88 -17.33 -5.22
CA SER A 97 6.07 -18.09 -3.98
C SER A 97 5.89 -19.60 -4.16
N SER A 98 6.32 -20.38 -3.13
CA SER A 98 6.22 -21.83 -3.10
C SER A 98 4.78 -22.37 -3.15
N THR A 99 3.80 -21.57 -2.72
CA THR A 99 2.36 -21.89 -2.82
C THR A 99 1.79 -21.74 -4.23
N GLY A 100 2.63 -21.37 -5.23
CA GLY A 100 2.17 -21.01 -6.57
C GLY A 100 1.45 -19.66 -6.63
N ALA A 101 1.53 -18.85 -5.56
CA ALA A 101 1.05 -17.49 -5.59
C ALA A 101 2.02 -16.62 -6.38
N PHE A 102 1.48 -15.67 -7.13
CA PHE A 102 2.24 -14.61 -7.80
C PHE A 102 1.46 -13.31 -7.81
N GLY A 103 2.19 -12.22 -7.89
CA GLY A 103 1.60 -10.89 -7.99
C GLY A 103 2.53 -9.91 -8.66
N MET A 104 1.94 -8.86 -9.21
CA MET A 104 2.63 -7.73 -9.81
C MET A 104 1.86 -6.45 -9.48
N ASN A 105 2.57 -5.43 -9.00
CA ASN A 105 2.04 -4.09 -8.79
C ASN A 105 2.83 -3.10 -9.60
N PHE A 106 2.13 -2.17 -10.21
CA PHE A 106 2.69 -1.11 -11.04
C PHE A 106 2.15 0.23 -10.58
N ASN A 107 3.04 1.21 -10.36
CA ASN A 107 2.68 2.59 -10.04
C ASN A 107 3.54 3.54 -10.86
N ASN A 108 2.90 4.45 -11.56
CA ASN A 108 3.54 5.51 -12.31
C ASN A 108 2.92 6.86 -11.95
N TYR A 109 3.77 7.82 -11.61
CA TYR A 109 3.39 9.20 -11.32
C TYR A 109 4.20 10.13 -12.20
N THR A 110 3.58 10.61 -13.29
CA THR A 110 4.21 11.46 -14.30
C THR A 110 3.77 12.91 -14.12
N TYR A 111 4.74 13.82 -14.08
CA TYR A 111 4.52 15.26 -14.04
C TYR A 111 4.91 15.85 -15.40
N LEU A 112 3.96 16.50 -16.08
CA LEU A 112 4.11 17.02 -17.42
C LEU A 112 3.89 18.54 -17.43
N ALA A 113 4.51 19.23 -18.40
CA ALA A 113 4.33 20.65 -18.66
C ALA A 113 4.48 21.51 -17.37
N ASN A 114 5.58 21.30 -16.64
CA ASN A 114 5.88 21.96 -15.36
C ASN A 114 4.81 21.75 -14.30
N ASP A 115 4.40 20.49 -14.14
CA ASP A 115 3.36 20.09 -13.18
C ASP A 115 1.97 20.69 -13.48
N THR A 116 1.76 21.18 -14.72
CA THR A 116 0.43 21.60 -15.17
C THR A 116 -0.49 20.40 -15.40
N TRP A 117 0.09 19.28 -15.84
CA TRP A 117 -0.60 18.01 -16.02
C TRP A 117 0.08 16.92 -15.21
N ARG A 118 -0.74 16.05 -14.63
CA ARG A 118 -0.27 14.84 -13.94
C ARG A 118 -0.97 13.64 -14.54
N PHE A 119 -0.20 12.63 -14.91
CA PHE A 119 -0.73 11.32 -15.31
C PHE A 119 -0.33 10.29 -14.28
N TYR A 120 -1.32 9.68 -13.64
CA TYR A 120 -1.13 8.60 -12.68
C TYR A 120 -1.68 7.31 -13.27
N LEU A 121 -0.93 6.24 -13.16
CA LEU A 121 -1.37 4.91 -13.55
C LEU A 121 -0.97 3.94 -12.46
N THR A 122 -1.95 3.33 -11.82
CA THR A 122 -1.70 2.22 -10.89
C THR A 122 -2.34 0.96 -11.43
N GLY A 123 -1.71 -0.18 -11.16
CA GLY A 123 -2.20 -1.46 -11.59
C GLY A 123 -1.77 -2.59 -10.67
N THR A 124 -2.63 -3.61 -10.57
CA THR A 124 -2.37 -4.83 -9.82
C THR A 124 -2.79 -6.02 -10.66
N LEU A 125 -1.93 -7.02 -10.71
CA LEU A 125 -2.24 -8.35 -11.19
C LEU A 125 -1.83 -9.32 -10.10
N ASN A 126 -2.75 -10.13 -9.60
CA ASN A 126 -2.42 -11.11 -8.58
C ASN A 126 -3.16 -12.44 -8.76
N ASN A 127 -2.57 -13.49 -8.19
CA ASN A 127 -3.14 -14.82 -8.04
C ASN A 127 -2.66 -15.36 -6.69
N VAL A 128 -3.37 -14.99 -5.61
CA VAL A 128 -2.93 -15.23 -4.23
C VAL A 128 -4.01 -15.90 -3.39
N PRO A 129 -3.63 -16.77 -2.42
CA PRO A 129 -4.54 -17.22 -1.40
C PRO A 129 -5.13 -16.04 -0.63
N THR A 130 -6.42 -16.07 -0.37
CA THR A 130 -7.13 -14.99 0.28
C THR A 130 -8.19 -15.52 1.22
N ASN A 131 -8.26 -14.95 2.42
CA ASN A 131 -9.26 -15.25 3.42
C ASN A 131 -10.38 -14.20 3.38
N TYR A 132 -11.61 -14.62 3.59
CA TYR A 132 -12.78 -13.78 3.59
C TYR A 132 -13.64 -14.05 4.84
N TRP A 133 -13.81 -13.03 5.66
CA TRP A 133 -14.58 -13.12 6.91
C TRP A 133 -16.05 -12.70 6.76
N GLY A 134 -16.43 -12.12 5.62
CA GLY A 134 -17.76 -11.53 5.42
C GLY A 134 -17.75 -10.01 5.60
N GLU A 135 -18.89 -9.45 5.95
CA GLU A 135 -19.13 -8.00 6.04
C GLU A 135 -19.33 -7.57 7.49
N GLY A 136 -18.74 -6.43 7.86
CA GLY A 136 -18.93 -5.81 9.14
C GLY A 136 -17.98 -6.26 10.24
N TYR A 137 -18.03 -5.54 11.35
CA TYR A 137 -17.17 -5.81 12.52
C TYR A 137 -17.44 -7.19 13.13
N HIS A 138 -18.72 -7.61 13.22
CA HIS A 138 -19.10 -8.84 13.90
C HIS A 138 -18.58 -10.10 13.23
N GLU A 139 -18.51 -10.13 11.91
CA GLU A 139 -17.91 -11.21 11.14
C GLU A 139 -16.38 -11.19 11.27
N GLY A 140 -15.76 -10.04 11.03
CA GLY A 140 -14.29 -9.89 11.08
C GLY A 140 -13.67 -10.16 12.45
N ARG A 141 -14.42 -10.01 13.56
CA ARG A 141 -13.88 -10.26 14.92
C ARG A 141 -13.67 -11.74 15.23
N VAL A 142 -14.39 -12.65 14.57
CA VAL A 142 -14.25 -14.09 14.80
C VAL A 142 -13.07 -14.59 14.01
N LYS A 143 -11.91 -14.72 14.68
CA LYS A 143 -10.60 -14.93 14.05
C LYS A 143 -10.55 -16.12 13.09
N ASP A 144 -11.11 -17.24 13.49
CA ASP A 144 -11.00 -18.52 12.76
C ASP A 144 -12.26 -18.84 11.92
N HIS A 145 -13.18 -17.87 11.78
CA HIS A 145 -14.40 -18.00 10.99
C HIS A 145 -14.28 -17.27 9.66
N PHE A 146 -13.53 -17.84 8.74
CA PHE A 146 -13.36 -17.32 7.40
C PHE A 146 -13.48 -18.43 6.35
N GLY A 147 -13.79 -18.04 5.13
CA GLY A 147 -13.70 -18.89 3.96
C GLY A 147 -12.42 -18.58 3.18
N GLU A 148 -11.88 -19.56 2.50
CA GLU A 148 -10.65 -19.43 1.71
C GLU A 148 -10.95 -19.53 0.21
N PHE A 149 -10.27 -18.71 -0.57
CA PHE A 149 -10.28 -18.80 -2.02
C PHE A 149 -8.95 -18.27 -2.58
N ARG A 150 -8.70 -18.55 -3.86
CA ARG A 150 -7.59 -17.95 -4.59
C ARG A 150 -8.11 -16.72 -5.33
N SER A 151 -7.67 -15.54 -4.91
CA SER A 151 -7.99 -14.28 -5.58
C SER A 151 -7.19 -14.16 -6.86
N GLN A 152 -7.88 -14.14 -7.99
CA GLN A 152 -7.32 -13.78 -9.30
C GLN A 152 -7.86 -12.40 -9.65
N GLU A 153 -7.00 -11.39 -9.52
CA GLU A 153 -7.41 -10.01 -9.71
C GLU A 153 -6.55 -9.29 -10.76
N LEU A 154 -7.21 -8.55 -11.62
CA LEU A 154 -6.63 -7.51 -12.46
C LEU A 154 -7.29 -6.19 -12.11
N ARG A 155 -6.50 -5.19 -11.69
CA ARG A 155 -6.96 -3.83 -11.43
C ARG A 155 -6.12 -2.82 -12.19
N LEU A 156 -6.75 -1.78 -12.75
CA LEU A 156 -6.11 -0.66 -13.45
C LEU A 156 -6.84 0.64 -13.11
N THR A 157 -6.07 1.67 -12.75
CA THR A 157 -6.62 3.00 -12.41
C THR A 157 -5.80 4.12 -13.07
N PRO A 158 -5.98 4.37 -14.38
CA PRO A 158 -5.42 5.57 -15.02
C PRO A 158 -6.17 6.82 -14.57
N THR A 159 -5.45 7.89 -14.30
CA THR A 159 -6.01 9.20 -13.91
C THR A 159 -5.20 10.32 -14.55
N LEU A 160 -5.87 11.24 -15.21
CA LEU A 160 -5.29 12.46 -15.76
C LEU A 160 -5.80 13.67 -14.98
N LEU A 161 -4.89 14.43 -14.42
CA LEU A 161 -5.16 15.62 -13.62
C LEU A 161 -4.62 16.86 -14.31
N ARG A 162 -5.36 17.97 -14.24
CA ARG A 162 -4.94 19.29 -14.70
C ARG A 162 -4.89 20.27 -13.54
N GLN A 163 -3.83 21.04 -13.47
CA GLN A 163 -3.69 22.11 -12.50
C GLN A 163 -4.70 23.24 -12.79
N ILE A 164 -5.45 23.62 -11.78
CA ILE A 164 -6.40 24.75 -11.84
C ILE A 164 -5.88 25.97 -11.06
N THR A 165 -5.10 25.76 -10.03
CA THR A 165 -4.33 26.76 -9.30
C THR A 165 -3.11 26.07 -8.66
N LYS A 166 -2.18 26.84 -8.08
CA LYS A 166 -0.97 26.30 -7.47
C LYS A 166 -1.29 25.13 -6.53
N ASN A 167 -0.64 24.00 -6.75
CA ASN A 167 -0.79 22.74 -5.99
C ASN A 167 -2.20 22.11 -6.05
N THR A 168 -3.12 22.64 -6.85
CA THR A 168 -4.51 22.18 -6.88
C THR A 168 -4.86 21.65 -8.27
N TYR A 169 -5.44 20.47 -8.31
CA TYR A 169 -5.70 19.74 -9.55
C TYR A 169 -7.12 19.17 -9.54
N ILE A 170 -7.70 19.11 -10.73
CA ILE A 170 -8.94 18.37 -11.00
C ILE A 170 -8.70 17.42 -12.17
N GLY A 171 -9.33 16.28 -12.17
CA GLY A 171 -9.12 15.33 -13.25
C GLY A 171 -10.15 14.26 -13.34
N LEU A 172 -9.94 13.45 -14.37
CA LEU A 172 -10.75 12.29 -14.69
C LEU A 172 -9.89 11.04 -14.67
N GLY A 173 -10.50 9.95 -14.26
CA GLY A 173 -9.89 8.63 -14.24
C GLY A 173 -10.88 7.54 -14.61
N TRP A 174 -10.35 6.36 -14.71
CA TRP A 174 -11.11 5.14 -14.86
C TRP A 174 -10.62 4.14 -13.82
N ASP A 175 -11.55 3.54 -13.08
CA ASP A 175 -11.23 2.44 -12.14
C ASP A 175 -11.82 1.15 -12.71
N TYR A 176 -10.92 0.23 -13.05
CA TYR A 176 -11.29 -1.10 -13.53
C TYR A 176 -10.74 -2.17 -12.59
N SER A 177 -11.59 -3.09 -12.18
CA SER A 177 -11.21 -4.27 -11.38
C SER A 177 -12.00 -5.47 -11.88
N ASN A 178 -11.29 -6.58 -12.12
CA ASN A 178 -11.88 -7.89 -12.37
C ASN A 178 -11.28 -8.86 -11.36
N LEU A 179 -12.11 -9.39 -10.48
CA LEU A 179 -11.74 -10.34 -9.46
C LEU A 179 -12.52 -11.63 -9.64
N GLN A 180 -11.82 -12.76 -9.64
CA GLN A 180 -12.39 -14.09 -9.61
C GLN A 180 -11.93 -14.83 -8.35
N ALA A 181 -12.87 -15.35 -7.57
CA ALA A 181 -12.60 -16.28 -6.48
C ALA A 181 -12.45 -17.70 -7.06
N ALA A 182 -11.20 -18.10 -7.34
CA ALA A 182 -10.88 -19.43 -7.83
C ALA A 182 -10.65 -20.42 -6.68
N ALA A 183 -10.92 -21.69 -6.92
CA ALA A 183 -10.72 -22.78 -5.95
C ALA A 183 -11.25 -22.46 -4.54
N PRO A 184 -12.50 -21.97 -4.40
CA PRO A 184 -13.08 -21.62 -3.09
C PRO A 184 -13.30 -22.89 -2.25
N ASP A 185 -13.06 -22.79 -0.93
CA ASP A 185 -13.43 -23.81 0.04
C ASP A 185 -14.96 -23.88 0.28
N ASN A 186 -15.39 -24.82 1.11
CA ASN A 186 -16.83 -24.96 1.39
C ASN A 186 -17.40 -23.80 2.22
N PRO A 187 -16.75 -23.31 3.29
CA PRO A 187 -17.25 -22.13 4.02
C PRO A 187 -17.47 -20.91 3.11
N PHE A 188 -16.53 -20.60 2.20
CA PHE A 188 -16.72 -19.49 1.27
C PHE A 188 -17.85 -19.75 0.26
N LYS A 189 -17.93 -20.96 -0.32
CA LYS A 189 -19.01 -21.33 -1.24
C LYS A 189 -20.38 -21.20 -0.58
N ASP A 190 -20.52 -21.69 0.64
CA ASP A 190 -21.78 -21.65 1.38
C ASP A 190 -22.19 -20.21 1.72
N TYR A 191 -21.21 -19.36 2.11
CA TYR A 191 -21.43 -17.93 2.32
C TYR A 191 -21.94 -17.25 1.05
N MET A 192 -21.28 -17.45 -0.08
CA MET A 192 -21.63 -16.86 -1.36
C MET A 192 -23.01 -17.34 -1.85
N LYS A 193 -23.28 -18.64 -1.75
CA LYS A 193 -24.56 -19.22 -2.14
C LYS A 193 -25.72 -18.74 -1.27
N ALA A 194 -25.51 -18.63 0.04
CA ALA A 194 -26.54 -18.17 0.97
C ALA A 194 -27.01 -16.72 0.70
N ARG A 195 -26.15 -15.92 0.05
CA ARG A 195 -26.40 -14.50 -0.27
C ARG A 195 -26.58 -14.24 -1.77
N ASP A 196 -26.65 -15.30 -2.58
CA ASP A 196 -26.74 -15.22 -4.06
C ASP A 196 -25.64 -14.32 -4.68
N LEU A 197 -24.40 -14.43 -4.16
CA LEU A 197 -23.28 -13.62 -4.60
C LEU A 197 -22.44 -14.38 -5.65
N PRO A 198 -22.04 -13.71 -6.75
CA PRO A 198 -21.21 -14.35 -7.77
C PRO A 198 -19.76 -14.50 -7.32
N LEU A 199 -19.09 -15.60 -7.73
CA LEU A 199 -17.65 -15.81 -7.49
C LEU A 199 -16.75 -14.91 -8.34
N ARG A 200 -17.30 -14.27 -9.37
CA ARG A 200 -16.60 -13.31 -10.23
C ARG A 200 -17.30 -11.96 -10.18
N SER A 201 -16.49 -10.92 -10.01
CA SER A 201 -16.97 -9.55 -9.96
C SER A 201 -16.12 -8.68 -10.90
N THR A 202 -16.79 -7.96 -11.79
CA THR A 202 -16.16 -6.94 -12.64
C THR A 202 -16.74 -5.58 -12.25
N SER A 203 -15.87 -4.66 -11.89
CA SER A 203 -16.22 -3.28 -11.60
C SER A 203 -15.48 -2.36 -12.54
N SER A 204 -16.21 -1.49 -13.21
CA SER A 204 -15.67 -0.52 -14.16
C SER A 204 -16.42 0.79 -13.99
N GLY A 205 -15.69 1.86 -13.65
CA GLY A 205 -16.32 3.14 -13.32
C GLY A 205 -15.48 4.34 -13.74
N ILE A 206 -16.16 5.46 -13.97
CA ILE A 206 -15.52 6.73 -14.28
C ILE A 206 -15.31 7.49 -12.95
N THR A 207 -14.10 7.99 -12.78
CA THR A 207 -13.68 8.71 -11.58
C THR A 207 -13.52 10.20 -11.87
N VAL A 208 -14.10 11.03 -11.02
CA VAL A 208 -13.76 12.45 -10.90
C VAL A 208 -12.87 12.61 -9.67
N ARG A 209 -11.77 13.34 -9.79
CA ARG A 209 -10.78 13.51 -8.71
C ARG A 209 -10.41 14.96 -8.54
N PHE A 210 -10.36 15.40 -7.29
CA PHE A 210 -9.79 16.66 -6.85
C PHE A 210 -8.60 16.39 -5.95
N THR A 211 -7.48 17.06 -6.19
CA THR A 211 -6.25 16.88 -5.42
C THR A 211 -5.64 18.23 -5.09
N TYR A 212 -5.34 18.47 -3.82
CA TYR A 212 -4.39 19.50 -3.38
C TYR A 212 -3.13 18.79 -2.91
N ASP A 213 -1.95 19.14 -3.44
CA ASP A 213 -0.70 18.46 -3.14
C ASP A 213 0.47 19.43 -3.09
N SER A 214 0.89 19.79 -1.89
CA SER A 214 2.04 20.65 -1.60
C SER A 214 3.25 19.88 -1.06
N ARG A 215 3.24 18.53 -1.13
CA ARG A 215 4.36 17.71 -0.70
C ARG A 215 5.61 18.03 -1.50
N ASP A 216 6.74 17.99 -0.83
CA ASP A 216 8.05 18.19 -1.44
C ASP A 216 8.46 17.02 -2.36
N PHE A 217 8.11 15.77 -1.98
CA PHE A 217 8.36 14.58 -2.78
C PHE A 217 7.30 13.52 -2.50
N LEU A 218 6.59 13.06 -3.55
CA LEU A 218 5.43 12.18 -3.38
C LEU A 218 5.76 10.83 -2.74
N PRO A 219 6.82 10.09 -3.14
CA PRO A 219 7.08 8.75 -2.59
C PRO A 219 7.52 8.74 -1.13
N ASN A 220 8.04 9.84 -0.60
CA ASN A 220 8.49 9.97 0.79
C ASN A 220 8.54 11.45 1.17
N ALA A 221 7.41 12.01 1.54
CA ALA A 221 7.29 13.41 1.91
C ALA A 221 7.89 13.69 3.28
N TYR A 222 8.65 14.78 3.38
CA TYR A 222 9.20 15.30 4.63
C TYR A 222 8.45 16.54 5.10
N GLN A 223 7.83 17.26 4.19
CA GLN A 223 7.03 18.45 4.49
C GLN A 223 5.88 18.64 3.50
N GLY A 224 4.88 19.41 3.90
CA GLY A 224 3.71 19.72 3.09
C GLY A 224 2.51 18.89 3.45
N GLN A 225 1.51 18.93 2.59
CA GLN A 225 0.26 18.21 2.80
C GLN A 225 -0.36 17.80 1.48
N ALA A 226 -1.18 16.78 1.53
CA ALA A 226 -1.98 16.34 0.41
C ALA A 226 -3.42 16.12 0.87
N PHE A 227 -4.38 16.65 0.13
CA PHE A 227 -5.79 16.34 0.26
C PHE A 227 -6.29 15.80 -1.07
N ASP A 228 -6.90 14.64 -1.03
CA ASP A 228 -7.42 13.95 -2.20
C ASP A 228 -8.86 13.52 -1.95
N ILE A 229 -9.73 13.82 -2.88
CA ILE A 229 -11.09 13.29 -2.92
C ILE A 229 -11.38 12.77 -4.32
N SER A 230 -11.83 11.53 -4.40
CA SER A 230 -12.26 10.91 -5.65
C SER A 230 -13.67 10.34 -5.48
N TYR A 231 -14.47 10.53 -6.52
CA TYR A 231 -15.79 9.92 -6.67
C TYR A 231 -15.81 9.08 -7.93
N THR A 232 -16.13 7.80 -7.78
CA THR A 232 -16.22 6.86 -8.90
C THR A 232 -17.66 6.35 -9.02
N HIS A 233 -18.21 6.50 -10.22
CA HIS A 233 -19.51 5.92 -10.59
C HIS A 233 -19.28 4.67 -11.43
N TYR A 234 -19.66 3.54 -10.89
CA TYR A 234 -19.63 2.24 -11.59
C TYR A 234 -20.99 1.92 -12.17
N SER A 235 -21.02 1.53 -13.43
CA SER A 235 -22.26 1.28 -14.18
C SER A 235 -22.07 0.16 -15.19
N PRO A 236 -23.13 -0.59 -15.52
CA PRO A 236 -23.11 -1.48 -16.67
C PRO A 236 -22.73 -0.78 -17.98
N ASP A 237 -23.02 0.51 -18.11
CA ASP A 237 -22.69 1.31 -19.29
C ASP A 237 -21.16 1.47 -19.47
N THR A 238 -20.38 1.31 -18.40
CA THR A 238 -18.92 1.34 -18.39
C THR A 238 -18.30 -0.06 -18.30
N GLY A 239 -19.12 -1.13 -18.28
CA GLY A 239 -18.68 -2.53 -18.20
C GLY A 239 -18.66 -3.12 -16.80
N SER A 240 -19.28 -2.48 -15.81
CA SER A 240 -19.44 -3.03 -14.46
C SER A 240 -20.59 -4.05 -14.40
N ASN A 241 -20.45 -5.10 -13.60
CA ASN A 241 -21.56 -6.01 -13.31
C ASN A 241 -22.66 -5.34 -12.45
N ASN A 242 -22.25 -4.42 -11.57
CA ASN A 242 -23.12 -3.77 -10.60
C ASN A 242 -23.14 -2.25 -10.82
N ARG A 243 -24.23 -1.60 -10.37
CA ARG A 243 -24.33 -0.15 -10.32
C ARG A 243 -24.15 0.31 -8.88
N PHE A 244 -23.07 1.01 -8.62
CA PHE A 244 -22.72 1.54 -7.30
C PHE A 244 -21.79 2.75 -7.40
N ASN A 245 -21.58 3.43 -6.30
CA ASN A 245 -20.67 4.56 -6.20
C ASN A 245 -19.66 4.32 -5.10
N ALA A 246 -18.45 4.87 -5.27
CA ALA A 246 -17.43 4.92 -4.24
C ALA A 246 -16.87 6.33 -4.13
N THR A 247 -16.85 6.87 -2.91
CA THR A 247 -16.16 8.12 -2.58
C THR A 247 -14.98 7.78 -1.69
N GLN A 248 -13.78 8.19 -2.07
CA GLN A 248 -12.59 8.04 -1.27
C GLN A 248 -12.04 9.42 -0.91
N ILE A 249 -11.68 9.60 0.35
CA ILE A 249 -11.08 10.82 0.87
C ILE A 249 -9.79 10.44 1.58
N GLN A 250 -8.71 11.16 1.29
CA GLN A 250 -7.45 11.02 1.99
C GLN A 250 -6.85 12.38 2.30
N TYR A 251 -6.37 12.54 3.52
CA TYR A 251 -5.64 13.72 3.95
C TYR A 251 -4.35 13.32 4.64
N ASN A 252 -3.23 13.77 4.10
CA ASN A 252 -1.90 13.56 4.66
C ASN A 252 -1.29 14.91 5.05
N TYR A 253 -0.63 14.96 6.19
CA TYR A 253 0.13 16.11 6.64
C TYR A 253 1.50 15.67 7.14
N TYR A 254 2.56 16.36 6.70
CA TYR A 254 3.95 16.03 7.02
C TYR A 254 4.59 17.23 7.67
N TYR A 255 4.97 17.05 8.93
CA TYR A 255 5.61 18.08 9.74
C TYR A 255 7.07 17.71 9.98
N PRO A 256 8.06 18.47 9.42
CA PRO A 256 9.46 18.24 9.69
C PRO A 256 9.79 18.60 11.14
N LEU A 257 10.24 17.62 11.91
CA LEU A 257 10.74 17.82 13.26
C LEU A 257 12.22 18.21 13.25
N SER A 258 12.96 17.71 12.26
CA SER A 258 14.34 18.06 11.94
C SER A 258 14.64 17.66 10.49
N ASP A 259 15.86 17.90 10.01
CA ASP A 259 16.30 17.47 8.67
C ASP A 259 16.19 15.95 8.45
N ASN A 260 16.19 15.17 9.53
CA ASN A 260 16.18 13.71 9.52
C ASN A 260 14.92 13.10 10.16
N ALA A 261 13.99 13.91 10.64
CA ALA A 261 12.80 13.41 11.35
C ALA A 261 11.51 14.08 10.85
N VAL A 262 10.47 13.27 10.65
CA VAL A 262 9.17 13.70 10.17
C VAL A 262 8.08 13.11 11.04
N LEU A 263 7.09 13.92 11.38
CA LEU A 263 5.83 13.47 11.92
C LEU A 263 4.79 13.49 10.79
N ALA A 264 4.34 12.31 10.39
CA ALA A 264 3.38 12.14 9.30
C ALA A 264 2.02 11.75 9.85
N PHE A 265 0.99 12.41 9.37
CA PHE A 265 -0.39 12.18 9.75
C PHE A 265 -1.20 11.75 8.54
N ASP A 266 -2.03 10.72 8.68
CA ASP A 266 -2.89 10.18 7.64
C ASP A 266 -4.32 10.02 8.14
N ASN A 267 -5.28 10.50 7.35
CA ASN A 267 -6.69 10.19 7.48
C ASN A 267 -7.18 9.61 6.17
N TYR A 268 -7.88 8.53 6.28
CA TYR A 268 -8.47 7.84 5.15
C TYR A 268 -9.93 7.52 5.42
N ALA A 269 -10.78 7.76 4.45
CA ALA A 269 -12.17 7.34 4.46
C ALA A 269 -12.59 6.82 3.09
N ARG A 270 -13.40 5.77 3.07
CA ARG A 270 -14.03 5.28 1.86
C ARG A 270 -15.50 4.96 2.14
N PHE A 271 -16.36 5.50 1.30
CA PHE A 271 -17.82 5.36 1.38
C PHE A 271 -18.31 4.73 0.09
N THR A 272 -19.11 3.69 0.19
CA THR A 272 -19.75 3.08 -0.97
C THR A 272 -21.27 3.13 -0.81
N SER A 273 -21.99 3.13 -1.92
CA SER A 273 -23.46 3.16 -1.94
C SER A 273 -24.01 2.54 -3.21
N GLY A 274 -25.21 2.00 -3.14
CA GLY A 274 -25.85 1.29 -4.25
C GLY A 274 -25.66 -0.23 -4.15
N ASN A 275 -25.66 -0.94 -5.27
CA ASN A 275 -25.46 -2.39 -5.29
C ASN A 275 -23.95 -2.71 -5.30
N VAL A 276 -23.32 -2.58 -4.13
CA VAL A 276 -21.88 -2.76 -3.95
C VAL A 276 -21.55 -4.26 -3.99
N PRO A 277 -20.69 -4.73 -4.91
CA PRO A 277 -20.28 -6.13 -4.90
C PRO A 277 -19.34 -6.41 -3.72
N TRP A 278 -19.35 -7.63 -3.21
CA TRP A 278 -18.52 -8.08 -2.09
C TRP A 278 -17.01 -7.78 -2.27
N SER A 279 -16.53 -7.78 -3.51
CA SER A 279 -15.15 -7.48 -3.88
C SER A 279 -14.77 -6.00 -3.78
N GLN A 280 -15.77 -5.10 -3.67
CA GLN A 280 -15.59 -3.65 -3.66
C GLN A 280 -15.99 -2.99 -2.32
N LEU A 281 -16.27 -3.79 -1.30
CA LEU A 281 -16.46 -3.28 0.05
C LEU A 281 -15.24 -2.47 0.50
N SER A 282 -15.49 -1.46 1.33
CA SER A 282 -14.43 -0.63 1.90
C SER A 282 -13.67 -1.43 2.95
N LYS A 283 -12.36 -1.61 2.75
CA LYS A 283 -11.47 -2.37 3.64
C LYS A 283 -10.81 -1.45 4.64
N LEU A 284 -10.80 -1.83 5.92
CA LEU A 284 -10.12 -1.07 6.97
C LEU A 284 -8.60 -1.11 6.78
N ASN A 285 -8.03 -2.28 6.53
CA ASN A 285 -6.67 -2.42 6.02
C ASN A 285 -6.71 -2.65 4.52
N ASN A 286 -6.02 -1.80 3.78
CA ASN A 286 -5.86 -1.87 2.32
C ASN A 286 -4.38 -1.94 1.90
N GLY A 287 -3.50 -2.41 2.82
CA GLY A 287 -2.07 -2.51 2.60
C GLY A 287 -1.25 -1.27 3.00
N GLN A 288 -1.89 -0.14 3.24
CA GLN A 288 -1.27 1.13 3.67
C GLN A 288 -1.78 1.58 5.03
N GLN A 289 -3.10 1.69 5.17
CA GLN A 289 -3.75 2.04 6.42
C GLN A 289 -3.90 0.83 7.33
N MET A 290 -3.96 1.08 8.63
CA MET A 290 -4.28 0.09 9.66
C MET A 290 -3.44 -1.19 9.59
N ARG A 291 -2.12 -1.03 9.41
CA ARG A 291 -1.16 -2.14 9.44
C ARG A 291 -1.24 -2.91 10.76
N GLY A 292 -1.18 -4.23 10.70
CA GLY A 292 -1.40 -5.14 11.81
C GLY A 292 -2.65 -6.02 11.66
N TYR A 293 -3.51 -5.68 10.70
CA TYR A 293 -4.66 -6.49 10.34
C TYR A 293 -4.44 -7.20 9.00
N TYR A 294 -5.07 -8.35 8.82
CA TYR A 294 -5.16 -8.98 7.50
C TYR A 294 -6.01 -8.10 6.57
N GLU A 295 -5.59 -7.96 5.30
CA GLU A 295 -6.33 -7.19 4.31
C GLU A 295 -7.73 -7.78 4.08
N GLY A 296 -8.77 -6.94 4.21
CA GLY A 296 -10.16 -7.38 4.04
C GLY A 296 -10.76 -8.16 5.22
N ARG A 297 -10.03 -8.38 6.34
CA ARG A 297 -10.62 -8.98 7.55
C ARG A 297 -11.77 -8.13 8.11
N TYR A 298 -11.60 -6.82 8.11
CA TYR A 298 -12.61 -5.86 8.50
C TYR A 298 -12.97 -5.02 7.29
N GLN A 299 -14.15 -5.25 6.73
CA GLN A 299 -14.65 -4.55 5.55
C GLN A 299 -16.16 -4.33 5.66
N ASP A 300 -16.64 -3.22 5.11
CA ASP A 300 -18.04 -2.83 5.13
C ASP A 300 -18.29 -1.77 4.06
N ASN A 301 -19.49 -1.23 3.94
CA ASN A 301 -19.78 -0.15 3.00
C ASN A 301 -18.98 1.12 3.30
N HIS A 302 -18.72 1.42 4.57
CA HIS A 302 -18.00 2.64 4.98
C HIS A 302 -16.88 2.32 5.95
N VAL A 303 -15.71 2.92 5.72
CA VAL A 303 -14.55 2.86 6.62
C VAL A 303 -13.99 4.25 6.86
N PHE A 304 -13.44 4.45 8.05
CA PHE A 304 -12.60 5.58 8.40
C PHE A 304 -11.41 5.10 9.21
N SER A 305 -10.22 5.66 8.93
CA SER A 305 -9.03 5.42 9.73
C SER A 305 -8.19 6.68 9.85
N THR A 306 -7.46 6.77 10.96
CA THR A 306 -6.50 7.83 11.24
C THR A 306 -5.23 7.22 11.81
N GLN A 307 -4.07 7.74 11.38
CA GLN A 307 -2.76 7.27 11.82
C GLN A 307 -1.80 8.44 12.02
N LEU A 308 -0.94 8.31 13.00
CA LEU A 308 0.21 9.17 13.24
C LEU A 308 1.47 8.32 13.16
N GLU A 309 2.43 8.71 12.33
CA GLU A 309 3.69 8.00 12.12
C GLU A 309 4.88 8.94 12.33
N TYR A 310 5.77 8.57 13.23
CA TYR A 310 7.08 9.19 13.37
C TYR A 310 8.09 8.45 12.50
N ARG A 311 8.80 9.17 11.64
CA ARG A 311 9.88 8.66 10.78
C ARG A 311 11.18 9.32 11.15
N GLN A 312 12.23 8.52 11.34
CA GLN A 312 13.57 9.01 11.65
C GLN A 312 14.59 8.36 10.71
N LYS A 313 15.29 9.17 9.92
CA LYS A 313 16.53 8.75 9.28
C LYS A 313 17.63 8.75 10.32
N LEU A 314 18.33 7.63 10.46
CA LEU A 314 19.41 7.46 11.43
C LEU A 314 20.74 7.89 10.80
N ASP A 315 21.41 6.93 10.20
CA ASP A 315 22.68 7.16 9.52
C ASP A 315 22.71 6.41 8.19
N TRP A 316 23.58 6.83 7.28
CA TRP A 316 23.78 6.23 5.98
C TRP A 316 22.45 6.03 5.22
N ARG A 317 21.96 4.78 5.11
CA ARG A 317 20.70 4.41 4.44
C ARG A 317 19.63 3.91 5.40
N HIS A 318 19.91 3.90 6.70
CA HIS A 318 19.02 3.34 7.73
C HIS A 318 18.02 4.37 8.27
N GLY A 319 16.85 3.91 8.56
CA GLY A 319 15.82 4.68 9.25
C GLY A 319 14.86 3.77 10.01
N ILE A 320 14.06 4.38 10.86
CA ILE A 320 13.00 3.74 11.62
C ILE A 320 11.70 4.50 11.48
N ALA A 321 10.59 3.80 11.65
CA ALA A 321 9.27 4.39 11.76
C ALA A 321 8.53 3.78 12.95
N LEU A 322 7.73 4.59 13.62
CA LEU A 322 6.82 4.18 14.70
C LEU A 322 5.45 4.76 14.39
N TRP A 323 4.39 3.99 14.55
CA TRP A 323 3.04 4.51 14.33
C TRP A 323 2.04 4.04 15.35
N VAL A 324 1.01 4.84 15.48
CA VAL A 324 -0.22 4.53 16.20
C VAL A 324 -1.39 5.00 15.34
N GLY A 325 -2.47 4.25 15.35
CA GLY A 325 -3.66 4.59 14.61
C GLY A 325 -4.90 3.92 15.16
N GLY A 326 -6.02 4.29 14.58
CA GLY A 326 -7.31 3.68 14.87
C GLY A 326 -8.25 3.82 13.69
N GLY A 327 -9.15 2.87 13.56
CA GLY A 327 -10.14 2.90 12.49
C GLY A 327 -11.44 2.21 12.88
N THR A 328 -12.47 2.49 12.12
CA THR A 328 -13.84 2.01 12.32
C THR A 328 -14.50 1.73 10.99
N LEU A 329 -15.54 0.91 11.02
CA LEU A 329 -16.32 0.53 9.84
C LEU A 329 -17.81 0.41 10.19
N SER A 330 -18.65 0.55 9.18
CA SER A 330 -20.11 0.49 9.36
C SER A 330 -20.82 0.33 8.02
N ASP A 331 -21.97 -0.32 8.03
CA ASP A 331 -22.87 -0.41 6.87
C ASP A 331 -23.50 0.94 6.50
N GLN A 332 -23.74 1.82 7.48
CA GLN A 332 -24.35 3.13 7.26
C GLN A 332 -23.41 4.28 7.65
N ALA A 333 -23.25 5.26 6.76
CA ALA A 333 -22.35 6.39 6.98
C ALA A 333 -22.62 7.16 8.29
N ARG A 334 -23.91 7.29 8.69
CA ARG A 334 -24.32 7.99 9.94
C ARG A 334 -23.88 7.25 11.22
N ASP A 335 -23.54 5.97 11.13
CA ASP A 335 -23.13 5.13 12.25
C ASP A 335 -21.62 4.93 12.32
N LEU A 336 -20.91 5.45 11.31
CA LEU A 336 -19.45 5.46 11.28
C LEU A 336 -18.92 6.25 12.48
N GLY A 337 -18.06 5.61 13.28
CA GLY A 337 -17.52 6.19 14.52
C GLY A 337 -18.35 5.92 15.79
N LYS A 338 -19.59 5.49 15.67
CA LYS A 338 -20.44 5.08 16.82
C LYS A 338 -20.17 3.64 17.24
N GLY A 339 -19.60 2.83 16.34
CA GLY A 339 -19.30 1.43 16.54
C GLY A 339 -17.95 1.18 17.20
N HIS A 340 -17.38 0.03 16.90
CA HIS A 340 -16.12 -0.41 17.45
C HIS A 340 -14.92 0.27 16.75
N TRP A 341 -14.02 0.83 17.55
CA TRP A 341 -12.73 1.28 17.07
C TRP A 341 -11.69 0.18 17.19
N LEU A 342 -10.93 -0.01 16.14
CA LEU A 342 -9.86 -0.99 16.02
C LEU A 342 -8.52 -0.26 16.07
N PRO A 343 -7.65 -0.53 17.08
CA PRO A 343 -6.36 0.11 17.20
C PRO A 343 -5.32 -0.51 16.27
N SER A 344 -4.33 0.26 15.84
CA SER A 344 -3.12 -0.21 15.15
C SER A 344 -1.90 0.47 15.75
N VAL A 345 -0.87 -0.29 16.02
CA VAL A 345 0.44 0.21 16.49
C VAL A 345 1.53 -0.63 15.86
N GLY A 346 2.69 -0.03 15.63
CA GLY A 346 3.79 -0.81 15.09
C GLY A 346 5.09 -0.05 14.95
N VAL A 347 6.08 -0.80 14.47
CA VAL A 347 7.45 -0.35 14.24
C VAL A 347 7.89 -0.78 12.84
N GLY A 348 8.65 0.07 12.19
CA GLY A 348 9.17 -0.20 10.86
C GLY A 348 10.66 0.14 10.75
N TYR A 349 11.36 -0.66 9.96
CA TYR A 349 12.69 -0.37 9.50
C TYR A 349 12.63 0.22 8.08
N ARG A 350 13.52 1.16 7.80
CA ARG A 350 13.66 1.82 6.50
C ARG A 350 15.07 1.63 5.98
N PHE A 351 15.17 1.24 4.73
CA PHE A 351 16.43 1.19 3.99
C PHE A 351 16.30 2.05 2.73
N GLU A 352 17.04 3.16 2.68
CA GLU A 352 17.04 4.07 1.54
C GLU A 352 17.81 3.45 0.38
N PHE A 353 17.10 2.94 -0.60
CA PHE A 353 17.68 2.30 -1.78
C PHE A 353 18.12 3.33 -2.84
N LYS A 354 17.22 4.28 -3.17
CA LYS A 354 17.52 5.50 -3.95
C LYS A 354 17.18 6.74 -3.10
N PRO A 355 17.62 7.93 -3.49
CA PRO A 355 17.28 9.14 -2.74
C PRO A 355 15.80 9.22 -2.43
N ARG A 356 15.45 9.17 -1.16
CA ARG A 356 14.08 9.22 -0.65
C ARG A 356 13.15 8.10 -1.16
N MET A 357 13.70 7.03 -1.72
CA MET A 357 12.98 5.81 -2.09
C MET A 357 13.37 4.71 -1.10
N ASN A 358 12.52 4.50 -0.12
CA ASN A 358 12.76 3.54 0.94
C ASN A 358 12.22 2.15 0.59
N VAL A 359 12.97 1.13 0.96
CA VAL A 359 12.43 -0.19 1.22
C VAL A 359 12.03 -0.23 2.68
N ARG A 360 10.81 -0.62 2.98
CA ARG A 360 10.28 -0.70 4.33
C ARG A 360 9.98 -2.13 4.76
N LEU A 361 10.30 -2.41 6.00
CA LEU A 361 9.91 -3.61 6.73
C LEU A 361 9.10 -3.14 7.92
N ASP A 362 7.81 -3.41 7.92
CA ASP A 362 6.90 -2.97 8.97
C ASP A 362 6.37 -4.18 9.75
N PHE A 363 6.33 -4.07 11.08
CA PHE A 363 5.65 -5.00 11.97
C PHE A 363 4.53 -4.26 12.70
N GLY A 364 3.29 -4.62 12.39
CA GLY A 364 2.09 -4.01 12.94
C GLY A 364 1.34 -4.96 13.87
N ILE A 365 0.71 -4.38 14.88
CA ILE A 365 -0.13 -5.06 15.86
C ILE A 365 -1.50 -4.37 15.84
N GLY A 366 -2.53 -5.16 15.62
CA GLY A 366 -3.93 -4.80 15.78
C GLY A 366 -4.59 -5.61 16.87
N LYS A 367 -5.90 -5.45 17.05
CA LYS A 367 -6.68 -6.25 17.97
C LYS A 367 -6.72 -7.71 17.49
N GLU A 368 -6.13 -8.62 18.27
CA GLU A 368 -6.06 -10.06 17.95
C GLU A 368 -5.47 -10.36 16.56
N SER A 369 -4.53 -9.52 16.12
CA SER A 369 -3.93 -9.63 14.79
C SER A 369 -2.54 -9.01 14.78
N THR A 370 -1.65 -9.56 13.95
CA THR A 370 -0.33 -9.00 13.67
C THR A 370 -0.08 -9.07 12.16
N GLY A 371 0.72 -8.17 11.63
CA GLY A 371 1.10 -8.18 10.21
C GLY A 371 2.55 -7.80 10.03
N PHE A 372 3.20 -8.45 9.08
CA PHE A 372 4.54 -8.10 8.61
C PHE A 372 4.43 -7.68 7.15
N TYR A 373 5.07 -6.55 6.80
CA TYR A 373 4.95 -5.95 5.48
C TYR A 373 6.33 -5.65 4.93
N PHE A 374 6.58 -6.06 3.69
CA PHE A 374 7.74 -5.70 2.90
C PHE A 374 7.26 -4.92 1.68
N GLN A 375 7.62 -3.65 1.56
CA GLN A 375 7.16 -2.80 0.46
C GLN A 375 8.20 -1.74 0.09
N VAL A 376 8.05 -1.15 -1.10
CA VAL A 376 8.82 -0.01 -1.57
C VAL A 376 7.99 1.27 -1.43
N GLY A 377 8.62 2.35 -0.98
CA GLY A 377 7.96 3.62 -0.64
C GLY A 377 7.47 3.68 0.80
N GLU A 378 6.93 4.82 1.19
CA GLU A 378 6.31 4.98 2.50
C GLU A 378 4.83 4.52 2.48
N ALA A 379 4.23 4.38 3.67
CA ALA A 379 2.85 3.92 3.78
C ALA A 379 1.86 4.99 3.28
N PHE A 380 2.19 6.27 3.48
CA PHE A 380 1.40 7.42 3.03
C PHE A 380 2.28 8.68 2.94
#